data_abb286379ee3c1ebe25923f568e2aea5
#
_entry.id   abb286379ee3c1ebe25923f568e2aea5
#
_cell.length_a   1.000
_cell.length_b   1.000
_cell.length_c   1.000
_cell.angle_alpha   90.00
_cell.angle_beta   90.00
_cell.angle_gamma   90.00
#
_symmetry.space_group_name_H-M   'P 1'
#
loop_
_entity.id
_entity.type
_entity.pdbx_description
1 polymer ?
#
loop_
_entity_poly.entity_id
_entity_poly.type
_entity_poly.pdbx_seq_one_letter_code
_entity_poly.pdbx_strand_id
1 'polypeptide(L)'
;VQVENIRIPNTVQTVLADRVDRLPALEKQLLQTASVIGMIVPERLLHGVTGLPEEELRGALSHLQSGEFLYGSNLYPELEYKFTHALINEVVYGALLHERKTALHAKTVAVIERLSGGNPLDEIEALAHHAFRAELWEKAADYMSQAGGKAMSHSAFGEALDNYTRAFAALDHLPETAARLEQRIDLHLDARNVLFLLGDLPRVGDHLAQAEALAYREALQVALAH
;
A
#
# COMPACT_ATOMS: atom_id res chain seq x y z
N VAL A 1 -5.00 15.29 -21.63
CA VAL A 1 -5.68 16.35 -20.86
C VAL A 1 -5.01 16.39 -19.49
N GLN A 2 -4.17 17.42 -19.25
CA GLN A 2 -3.58 17.65 -17.94
C GLN A 2 -4.71 18.00 -16.97
N VAL A 3 -4.91 17.16 -15.96
CA VAL A 3 -5.76 17.51 -14.81
C VAL A 3 -4.95 18.53 -14.01
N GLU A 4 -5.27 19.82 -14.14
CA GLU A 4 -4.72 20.85 -13.30
C GLU A 4 -4.96 20.47 -11.83
N ASN A 5 -3.88 20.47 -11.05
CA ASN A 5 -3.93 20.37 -9.58
C ASN A 5 -4.82 21.52 -9.07
N ILE A 6 -6.08 21.26 -8.84
CA ILE A 6 -6.99 22.18 -8.17
C ILE A 6 -6.45 22.33 -6.75
N ARG A 7 -5.72 23.41 -6.48
CA ARG A 7 -5.32 23.78 -5.12
C ARG A 7 -6.58 24.11 -4.33
N ILE A 8 -7.01 23.18 -3.49
CA ILE A 8 -8.14 23.37 -2.59
C ILE A 8 -7.79 24.51 -1.64
N PRO A 9 -8.67 25.52 -1.47
CA PRO A 9 -8.42 26.64 -0.58
C PRO A 9 -8.11 26.14 0.85
N ASN A 10 -7.07 26.66 1.49
CA ASN A 10 -6.67 26.33 2.86
C ASN A 10 -7.83 26.47 3.88
N THR A 11 -8.81 27.33 3.58
CA THR A 11 -10.03 27.54 4.38
C THR A 11 -10.90 26.28 4.50
N VAL A 12 -11.06 25.49 3.42
CA VAL A 12 -11.89 24.27 3.45
C VAL A 12 -11.21 23.17 4.26
N GLN A 13 -9.90 23.01 4.08
CA GLN A 13 -9.12 22.05 4.86
C GLN A 13 -9.16 22.37 6.35
N THR A 14 -9.05 23.66 6.73
CA THR A 14 -9.12 24.11 8.12
C THR A 14 -10.48 23.81 8.74
N VAL A 15 -11.56 24.09 8.01
CA VAL A 15 -12.93 23.78 8.50
C VAL A 15 -13.15 22.28 8.70
N LEU A 16 -12.61 21.45 7.79
CA LEU A 16 -12.69 20.00 7.93
C LEU A 16 -11.86 19.50 9.11
N ALA A 17 -10.65 20.04 9.29
CA ALA A 17 -9.79 19.72 10.43
C ALA A 17 -10.51 20.06 11.76
N ASP A 18 -11.11 21.24 11.88
CA ASP A 18 -11.90 21.63 13.06
C ASP A 18 -13.09 20.69 13.32
N ARG A 19 -13.77 20.23 12.25
CA ARG A 19 -14.86 19.25 12.40
C ARG A 19 -14.33 17.90 12.93
N VAL A 20 -13.20 17.43 12.42
CA VAL A 20 -12.54 16.19 12.87
C VAL A 20 -12.06 16.33 14.32
N ASP A 21 -11.54 17.50 14.69
CA ASP A 21 -11.03 17.75 16.04
C ASP A 21 -12.13 17.78 17.12
N ARG A 22 -13.37 18.08 16.72
CA ARG A 22 -14.55 18.04 17.61
C ARG A 22 -15.16 16.65 17.77
N LEU A 23 -14.71 15.65 17.02
CA LEU A 23 -15.17 14.28 17.20
C LEU A 23 -14.75 13.73 18.57
N PRO A 24 -15.60 12.94 19.23
CA PRO A 24 -15.19 12.15 20.38
C PRO A 24 -13.98 11.30 20.07
N ALA A 25 -13.20 10.95 21.07
CA ALA A 25 -11.90 10.30 20.89
C ALA A 25 -11.98 8.97 20.10
N LEU A 26 -13.04 8.19 20.36
CA LEU A 26 -13.24 6.89 19.70
C LEU A 26 -13.50 7.06 18.20
N GLU A 27 -14.45 7.95 17.85
CA GLU A 27 -14.82 8.24 16.45
C GLU A 27 -13.67 8.84 15.68
N LYS A 28 -12.88 9.73 16.33
CA LYS A 28 -11.68 10.30 15.73
C LYS A 28 -10.64 9.22 15.43
N GLN A 29 -10.37 8.32 16.38
CA GLN A 29 -9.43 7.21 16.17
C GLN A 29 -9.92 6.25 15.08
N LEU A 30 -11.22 5.96 15.04
CA LEU A 30 -11.83 5.12 14.03
C LEU A 30 -11.69 5.75 12.64
N LEU A 31 -12.02 7.04 12.51
CA LEU A 31 -11.89 7.78 11.25
C LEU A 31 -10.43 7.85 10.77
N GLN A 32 -9.48 8.03 11.70
CA GLN A 32 -8.04 7.97 11.42
C GLN A 32 -7.62 6.60 10.90
N THR A 33 -8.10 5.52 11.53
CA THR A 33 -7.81 4.16 11.06
C THR A 33 -8.43 3.92 9.68
N ALA A 34 -9.66 4.34 9.47
CA ALA A 34 -10.33 4.28 8.17
C ALA A 34 -9.54 5.02 7.08
N SER A 35 -8.97 6.20 7.40
CA SER A 35 -8.19 6.98 6.44
C SER A 35 -6.89 6.30 6.00
N VAL A 36 -6.31 5.46 6.85
CA VAL A 36 -5.14 4.66 6.51
C VAL A 36 -5.51 3.46 5.64
N ILE A 37 -6.64 2.81 5.89
CA ILE A 37 -7.14 1.70 5.08
C ILE A 37 -7.39 2.16 3.64
N GLY A 38 -8.03 3.32 3.45
CA GLY A 38 -8.22 3.92 2.13
C GLY A 38 -9.57 4.62 1.97
N MET A 39 -9.93 4.91 0.71
CA MET A 39 -11.22 5.54 0.38
C MET A 39 -12.41 4.61 0.56
N ILE A 40 -12.21 3.32 0.34
CA ILE A 40 -13.17 2.23 0.56
C ILE A 40 -12.65 1.42 1.74
N VAL A 41 -13.48 1.25 2.74
CA VAL A 41 -13.13 0.68 4.04
C VAL A 41 -14.03 -0.53 4.31
N PRO A 42 -13.58 -1.76 4.02
CA PRO A 42 -14.32 -2.98 4.39
C PRO A 42 -14.48 -3.07 5.92
N GLU A 43 -15.70 -3.32 6.39
CA GLU A 43 -15.98 -3.38 7.84
C GLU A 43 -15.12 -4.43 8.54
N ARG A 44 -14.95 -5.61 7.94
CA ARG A 44 -14.12 -6.69 8.51
C ARG A 44 -12.67 -6.25 8.71
N LEU A 45 -12.11 -5.50 7.74
CA LEU A 45 -10.76 -4.99 7.83
C LEU A 45 -10.66 -3.93 8.93
N LEU A 46 -11.59 -2.97 8.95
CA LEU A 46 -11.65 -1.93 9.99
C LEU A 46 -11.79 -2.52 11.40
N HIS A 47 -12.69 -3.47 11.58
CA HIS A 47 -12.86 -4.20 12.83
C HIS A 47 -11.58 -4.92 13.24
N GLY A 48 -10.95 -5.64 12.30
CA GLY A 48 -9.70 -6.36 12.56
C GLY A 48 -8.54 -5.44 12.96
N VAL A 49 -8.43 -4.25 12.34
CA VAL A 49 -7.36 -3.28 12.64
C VAL A 49 -7.62 -2.56 13.96
N THR A 50 -8.87 -2.19 14.25
CA THR A 50 -9.21 -1.49 15.51
C THR A 50 -9.22 -2.42 16.70
N GLY A 51 -9.74 -3.64 16.53
CA GLY A 51 -9.96 -4.61 17.60
C GLY A 51 -11.09 -4.20 18.56
N LEU A 52 -11.94 -3.27 18.16
CA LEU A 52 -13.05 -2.79 18.98
C LEU A 52 -14.14 -3.87 19.09
N PRO A 53 -14.88 -3.92 20.21
CA PRO A 53 -16.12 -4.67 20.30
C PRO A 53 -17.11 -4.25 19.21
N GLU A 54 -17.88 -5.20 18.68
CA GLU A 54 -18.78 -4.96 17.54
C GLU A 54 -19.80 -3.85 17.80
N GLU A 55 -20.35 -3.79 19.04
CA GLU A 55 -21.32 -2.77 19.43
C GLU A 55 -20.69 -1.36 19.46
N GLU A 56 -19.47 -1.23 19.96
CA GLU A 56 -18.74 0.03 19.98
C GLU A 56 -18.40 0.50 18.58
N LEU A 57 -17.95 -0.42 17.72
CA LEU A 57 -17.66 -0.15 16.32
C LEU A 57 -18.91 0.36 15.60
N ARG A 58 -20.04 -0.33 15.72
CA ARG A 58 -21.31 0.09 15.10
C ARG A 58 -21.79 1.45 15.61
N GLY A 59 -21.70 1.69 16.90
CA GLY A 59 -22.07 2.98 17.50
C GLY A 59 -21.23 4.13 16.92
N ALA A 60 -19.91 3.97 16.91
CA ALA A 60 -18.99 4.95 16.36
C ALA A 60 -19.17 5.17 14.85
N LEU A 61 -19.38 4.09 14.07
CA LEU A 61 -19.69 4.20 12.65
C LEU A 61 -21.00 4.93 12.38
N SER A 62 -22.05 4.68 13.17
CA SER A 62 -23.32 5.40 13.06
C SER A 62 -23.17 6.91 13.35
N HIS A 63 -22.35 7.29 14.32
CA HIS A 63 -22.03 8.70 14.58
C HIS A 63 -21.24 9.33 13.41
N LEU A 64 -20.27 8.63 12.85
CA LEU A 64 -19.51 9.11 11.69
C LEU A 64 -20.36 9.25 10.43
N GLN A 65 -21.37 8.38 10.26
CA GLN A 65 -22.36 8.51 9.18
C GLN A 65 -23.29 9.70 9.40
N SER A 66 -23.81 9.86 10.61
CA SER A 66 -24.66 11.01 10.97
C SER A 66 -23.92 12.35 10.85
N GLY A 67 -22.61 12.34 11.09
CA GLY A 67 -21.70 13.47 10.90
C GLY A 67 -21.23 13.68 9.46
N GLU A 68 -21.72 12.89 8.50
CA GLU A 68 -21.36 12.96 7.07
C GLU A 68 -19.85 12.79 6.79
N PHE A 69 -19.11 12.05 7.63
CA PHE A 69 -17.72 11.70 7.38
C PHE A 69 -17.60 10.45 6.52
N LEU A 70 -18.44 9.45 6.81
CA LEU A 70 -18.51 8.19 6.09
C LEU A 70 -19.96 7.92 5.65
N TYR A 71 -20.13 7.12 4.62
CA TYR A 71 -21.42 6.52 4.29
C TYR A 71 -21.25 5.02 4.08
N GLY A 72 -22.25 4.25 4.51
CA GLY A 72 -22.28 2.81 4.28
C GLY A 72 -22.71 2.50 2.86
N SER A 73 -22.00 1.58 2.21
CA SER A 73 -22.33 1.03 0.90
C SER A 73 -22.58 -0.46 1.08
N ASN A 74 -23.84 -0.87 0.95
CA ASN A 74 -24.20 -2.28 1.04
C ASN A 74 -23.92 -2.96 -0.31
N LEU A 75 -22.66 -3.27 -0.58
CA LEU A 75 -22.31 -4.19 -1.65
C LEU A 75 -22.21 -5.60 -1.06
N TYR A 76 -23.19 -6.46 -1.41
CA TYR A 76 -23.08 -7.88 -1.08
C TYR A 76 -21.78 -8.44 -1.72
N PRO A 77 -20.94 -9.24 -1.05
CA PRO A 77 -21.22 -9.92 0.21
C PRO A 77 -20.76 -9.19 1.49
N GLU A 78 -20.06 -8.08 1.41
CA GLU A 78 -19.47 -7.41 2.58
C GLU A 78 -19.96 -5.97 2.72
N LEU A 79 -20.09 -5.53 3.98
CA LEU A 79 -20.40 -4.14 4.29
C LEU A 79 -19.13 -3.30 4.17
N GLU A 80 -19.23 -2.23 3.40
CA GLU A 80 -18.14 -1.27 3.19
C GLU A 80 -18.57 0.13 3.60
N TYR A 81 -17.61 0.91 4.06
CA TYR A 81 -17.76 2.34 4.31
C TYR A 81 -16.91 3.11 3.31
N LYS A 82 -17.38 4.28 2.92
CA LYS A 82 -16.66 5.19 2.03
C LYS A 82 -16.60 6.57 2.63
N PHE A 83 -15.50 7.26 2.45
CA PHE A 83 -15.42 8.67 2.79
C PHE A 83 -16.39 9.47 1.92
N THR A 84 -17.17 10.36 2.53
CA THR A 84 -18.14 11.20 1.82
C THR A 84 -17.44 12.09 0.79
N HIS A 85 -16.23 12.54 1.11
CA HIS A 85 -15.36 13.31 0.21
C HIS A 85 -13.90 12.90 0.39
N ALA A 86 -13.17 12.79 -0.72
CA ALA A 86 -11.74 12.48 -0.72
C ALA A 86 -10.93 13.42 0.18
N LEU A 87 -11.33 14.69 0.22
CA LEU A 87 -10.70 15.70 1.07
C LEU A 87 -10.75 15.39 2.56
N ILE A 88 -11.83 14.74 3.04
CA ILE A 88 -11.91 14.32 4.45
C ILE A 88 -10.84 13.27 4.73
N ASN A 89 -10.69 12.28 3.83
CA ASN A 89 -9.63 11.28 3.95
C ASN A 89 -8.25 11.93 3.96
N GLU A 90 -7.97 12.85 3.03
CA GLU A 90 -6.68 13.56 2.93
C GLU A 90 -6.36 14.36 4.19
N VAL A 91 -7.33 15.12 4.73
CA VAL A 91 -7.15 15.92 5.95
C VAL A 91 -6.90 15.01 7.16
N VAL A 92 -7.69 13.95 7.33
CA VAL A 92 -7.55 13.01 8.45
C VAL A 92 -6.23 12.26 8.37
N TYR A 93 -5.89 11.72 7.21
CA TYR A 93 -4.62 11.03 6.99
C TYR A 93 -3.43 11.97 7.13
N GLY A 94 -3.53 13.19 6.57
CA GLY A 94 -2.48 14.21 6.64
C GLY A 94 -2.14 14.63 8.07
N ALA A 95 -3.14 14.67 8.96
CA ALA A 95 -2.97 15.03 10.37
C ALA A 95 -2.29 13.95 11.22
N LEU A 96 -2.17 12.71 10.73
CA LEU A 96 -1.49 11.63 11.45
C LEU A 96 0.03 11.84 11.43
N LEU A 97 0.66 11.63 12.58
CA LEU A 97 2.12 11.54 12.69
C LEU A 97 2.64 10.32 11.91
N HIS A 98 3.86 10.43 11.40
CA HIS A 98 4.50 9.37 10.61
C HIS A 98 4.49 8.02 11.33
N GLU A 99 4.93 7.98 12.58
CA GLU A 99 4.96 6.76 13.40
C GLU A 99 3.57 6.11 13.53
N ARG A 100 2.52 6.95 13.66
CA ARG A 100 1.15 6.44 13.75
C ARG A 100 0.66 5.87 12.43
N LYS A 101 1.00 6.51 11.30
CA LYS A 101 0.73 5.98 9.95
C LYS A 101 1.39 4.61 9.76
N THR A 102 2.70 4.54 10.01
CA THR A 102 3.50 3.32 9.90
C THR A 102 2.89 2.18 10.73
N ALA A 103 2.56 2.45 11.99
CA ALA A 103 1.95 1.44 12.87
C ALA A 103 0.57 0.98 12.40
N LEU A 104 -0.27 1.89 11.88
CA LEU A 104 -1.59 1.52 11.35
C LEU A 104 -1.48 0.73 10.05
N HIS A 105 -0.58 1.11 9.14
CA HIS A 105 -0.31 0.34 7.94
C HIS A 105 0.20 -1.06 8.27
N ALA A 106 1.10 -1.20 9.25
CA ALA A 106 1.59 -2.52 9.68
C ALA A 106 0.47 -3.41 10.25
N LYS A 107 -0.43 -2.84 11.05
CA LYS A 107 -1.62 -3.57 11.53
C LYS A 107 -2.52 -3.98 10.38
N THR A 108 -2.72 -3.09 9.40
CA THR A 108 -3.55 -3.38 8.22
C THR A 108 -2.98 -4.57 7.44
N VAL A 109 -1.65 -4.61 7.19
CA VAL A 109 -0.98 -5.77 6.57
C VAL A 109 -1.29 -7.05 7.35
N ALA A 110 -1.05 -7.06 8.66
CA ALA A 110 -1.26 -8.25 9.48
C ALA A 110 -2.72 -8.74 9.47
N VAL A 111 -3.68 -7.82 9.39
CA VAL A 111 -5.10 -8.17 9.31
C VAL A 111 -5.46 -8.71 7.94
N ILE A 112 -5.00 -8.09 6.85
CA ILE A 112 -5.23 -8.59 5.49
C ILE A 112 -4.66 -10.00 5.34
N GLU A 113 -3.40 -10.25 5.74
CA GLU A 113 -2.76 -11.58 5.71
C GLU A 113 -3.61 -12.63 6.44
N ARG A 114 -4.17 -12.28 7.60
CA ARG A 114 -5.03 -13.17 8.38
C ARG A 114 -6.38 -13.43 7.69
N LEU A 115 -6.98 -12.41 7.09
CA LEU A 115 -8.28 -12.51 6.43
C LEU A 115 -8.21 -13.25 5.10
N SER A 116 -7.09 -13.15 4.38
CA SER A 116 -6.87 -13.82 3.09
C SER A 116 -6.73 -15.34 3.19
N GLY A 117 -6.70 -15.91 4.40
CA GLY A 117 -6.72 -17.36 4.61
C GLY A 117 -5.56 -18.11 3.94
N GLY A 118 -4.44 -17.44 3.66
CA GLY A 118 -3.26 -18.00 3.02
C GLY A 118 -3.21 -17.85 1.49
N ASN A 119 -4.19 -17.22 0.87
CA ASN A 119 -4.12 -16.82 -0.54
C ASN A 119 -4.17 -15.28 -0.68
N PRO A 120 -3.02 -14.60 -0.61
CA PRO A 120 -2.98 -13.14 -0.64
C PRO A 120 -3.13 -12.54 -2.04
N LEU A 121 -3.23 -13.34 -3.11
CA LEU A 121 -3.19 -12.84 -4.49
C LEU A 121 -4.31 -11.87 -4.84
N ASP A 122 -5.50 -12.04 -4.25
CA ASP A 122 -6.63 -11.13 -4.48
C ASP A 122 -6.39 -9.76 -3.84
N GLU A 123 -5.62 -9.71 -2.74
CA GLU A 123 -5.33 -8.52 -1.95
C GLU A 123 -3.89 -8.03 -2.13
N ILE A 124 -3.17 -8.53 -3.15
CA ILE A 124 -1.72 -8.32 -3.27
C ILE A 124 -1.36 -6.84 -3.44
N GLU A 125 -2.17 -6.07 -4.16
CA GLU A 125 -1.95 -4.63 -4.35
C GLU A 125 -2.13 -3.86 -3.03
N ALA A 126 -3.14 -4.23 -2.23
CA ALA A 126 -3.35 -3.64 -0.92
C ALA A 126 -2.20 -4.00 0.03
N LEU A 127 -1.80 -5.27 0.06
CA LEU A 127 -0.65 -5.74 0.84
C LEU A 127 0.64 -5.00 0.46
N ALA A 128 0.93 -4.90 -0.84
CA ALA A 128 2.09 -4.20 -1.35
C ALA A 128 2.09 -2.71 -0.92
N HIS A 129 0.95 -2.03 -1.11
CA HIS A 129 0.80 -0.64 -0.70
C HIS A 129 1.02 -0.45 0.80
N HIS A 130 0.32 -1.23 1.63
CA HIS A 130 0.40 -1.07 3.09
C HIS A 130 1.74 -1.51 3.64
N ALA A 131 2.37 -2.58 3.13
CA ALA A 131 3.70 -3.01 3.55
C ALA A 131 4.76 -1.94 3.27
N PHE A 132 4.70 -1.29 2.10
CA PHE A 132 5.62 -0.21 1.75
C PHE A 132 5.43 1.01 2.66
N ARG A 133 4.18 1.39 2.95
CA ARG A 133 3.85 2.50 3.87
C ARG A 133 4.15 2.19 5.34
N ALA A 134 4.17 0.91 5.69
CA ALA A 134 4.54 0.42 7.02
C ALA A 134 6.05 0.27 7.20
N GLU A 135 6.85 0.53 6.17
CA GLU A 135 8.30 0.31 6.16
C GLU A 135 8.69 -1.15 6.49
N LEU A 136 7.78 -2.08 6.20
CA LEU A 136 8.03 -3.52 6.28
C LEU A 136 8.77 -3.97 5.01
N TRP A 137 10.02 -3.52 4.87
CA TRP A 137 10.76 -3.53 3.61
C TRP A 137 10.86 -4.91 2.98
N GLU A 138 11.05 -5.96 3.78
CA GLU A 138 11.09 -7.33 3.30
C GLU A 138 9.76 -7.75 2.66
N LYS A 139 8.65 -7.57 3.39
CA LYS A 139 7.31 -7.84 2.88
C LYS A 139 6.94 -6.92 1.71
N ALA A 140 7.37 -5.66 1.78
CA ALA A 140 7.11 -4.70 0.71
C ALA A 140 7.77 -5.12 -0.60
N ALA A 141 9.04 -5.56 -0.57
CA ALA A 141 9.74 -6.07 -1.75
C ALA A 141 9.02 -7.28 -2.35
N ASP A 142 8.63 -8.25 -1.50
CA ASP A 142 7.97 -9.47 -1.94
C ASP A 142 6.58 -9.19 -2.54
N TYR A 143 5.76 -8.38 -1.85
CA TYR A 143 4.41 -8.07 -2.32
C TYR A 143 4.40 -7.16 -3.55
N MET A 144 5.34 -6.19 -3.63
CA MET A 144 5.48 -5.34 -4.82
C MET A 144 5.91 -6.16 -6.04
N SER A 145 6.83 -7.12 -5.88
CA SER A 145 7.22 -8.04 -6.96
C SER A 145 6.01 -8.87 -7.44
N GLN A 146 5.25 -9.44 -6.52
CA GLN A 146 4.05 -10.22 -6.85
C GLN A 146 2.96 -9.35 -7.50
N ALA A 147 2.73 -8.13 -7.01
CA ALA A 147 1.79 -7.19 -7.63
C ALA A 147 2.24 -6.80 -9.05
N GLY A 148 3.55 -6.62 -9.26
CA GLY A 148 4.13 -6.42 -10.59
C GLY A 148 3.85 -7.58 -11.53
N GLY A 149 4.04 -8.82 -11.08
CA GLY A 149 3.72 -10.04 -11.83
C GLY A 149 2.23 -10.15 -12.17
N LYS A 150 1.35 -9.82 -11.21
CA LYS A 150 -0.11 -9.77 -11.43
C LYS A 150 -0.48 -8.72 -12.47
N ALA A 151 0.04 -7.50 -12.36
CA ALA A 151 -0.18 -6.43 -13.34
C ALA A 151 0.31 -6.84 -14.73
N MET A 152 1.48 -7.51 -14.81
CA MET A 152 2.02 -8.06 -16.05
C MET A 152 1.06 -9.07 -16.70
N SER A 153 0.47 -9.98 -15.92
CA SER A 153 -0.50 -10.98 -16.41
C SER A 153 -1.78 -10.35 -16.98
N HIS A 154 -2.13 -9.17 -16.52
CA HIS A 154 -3.25 -8.35 -17.01
C HIS A 154 -2.86 -7.34 -18.10
N SER A 155 -1.62 -7.40 -18.60
CA SER A 155 -1.08 -6.46 -19.59
C SER A 155 -1.07 -4.99 -19.11
N ALA A 156 -1.11 -4.76 -17.81
CA ALA A 156 -0.97 -3.44 -17.17
C ALA A 156 0.52 -3.08 -16.98
N PHE A 157 1.25 -2.93 -18.11
CA PHE A 157 2.71 -2.83 -18.13
C PHE A 157 3.25 -1.64 -17.36
N GLY A 158 2.56 -0.48 -17.40
CA GLY A 158 2.96 0.69 -16.62
C GLY A 158 2.90 0.43 -15.11
N GLU A 159 1.82 -0.18 -14.65
CA GLU A 159 1.64 -0.56 -13.25
C GLU A 159 2.64 -1.63 -12.81
N ALA A 160 2.92 -2.61 -13.68
CA ALA A 160 3.93 -3.63 -13.41
C ALA A 160 5.31 -2.98 -13.18
N LEU A 161 5.71 -2.05 -14.03
CA LEU A 161 6.99 -1.35 -13.92
C LEU A 161 7.07 -0.47 -12.66
N ASP A 162 5.97 0.22 -12.30
CA ASP A 162 5.90 1.01 -11.08
C ASP A 162 6.05 0.13 -9.83
N ASN A 163 5.39 -1.04 -9.81
CA ASN A 163 5.52 -2.00 -8.72
C ASN A 163 6.95 -2.53 -8.60
N TYR A 164 7.60 -2.93 -9.70
CA TYR A 164 9.00 -3.38 -9.69
C TYR A 164 9.95 -2.26 -9.24
N THR A 165 9.71 -1.02 -9.65
CA THR A 165 10.51 0.13 -9.19
C THR A 165 10.41 0.32 -7.67
N ARG A 166 9.22 0.17 -7.11
CA ARG A 166 9.01 0.22 -5.65
C ARG A 166 9.61 -0.98 -4.93
N ALA A 167 9.59 -2.17 -5.56
CA ALA A 167 10.26 -3.35 -5.02
C ALA A 167 11.78 -3.12 -4.89
N PHE A 168 12.43 -2.54 -5.91
CA PHE A 168 13.83 -2.13 -5.81
C PHE A 168 14.06 -1.14 -4.67
N ALA A 169 13.22 -0.11 -4.55
CA ALA A 169 13.33 0.86 -3.47
C ALA A 169 13.19 0.21 -2.09
N ALA A 170 12.33 -0.79 -1.93
CA ALA A 170 12.23 -1.55 -0.68
C ALA A 170 13.50 -2.38 -0.40
N LEU A 171 14.06 -3.03 -1.42
CA LEU A 171 15.30 -3.80 -1.30
C LEU A 171 16.51 -2.92 -0.93
N ASP A 172 16.50 -1.64 -1.27
CA ASP A 172 17.57 -0.69 -0.92
C ASP A 172 17.66 -0.41 0.59
N HIS A 173 16.58 -0.65 1.34
CA HIS A 173 16.55 -0.53 2.80
C HIS A 173 17.05 -1.80 3.52
N LEU A 174 17.30 -2.89 2.80
CA LEU A 174 17.67 -4.17 3.39
C LEU A 174 19.17 -4.44 3.26
N PRO A 175 19.78 -5.18 4.20
CA PRO A 175 21.16 -5.57 4.08
C PRO A 175 21.36 -6.49 2.87
N GLU A 176 22.50 -6.34 2.19
CA GLU A 176 22.86 -7.20 1.07
C GLU A 176 23.23 -8.61 1.56
N THR A 177 22.49 -9.59 1.08
CA THR A 177 22.73 -11.02 1.32
C THR A 177 22.64 -11.75 -0.02
N ALA A 178 23.12 -12.99 -0.09
CA ALA A 178 23.01 -13.80 -1.33
C ALA A 178 21.54 -13.92 -1.79
N ALA A 179 20.60 -14.20 -0.88
CA ALA A 179 19.17 -14.25 -1.19
C ALA A 179 18.62 -12.92 -1.72
N ARG A 180 19.15 -11.77 -1.25
CA ARG A 180 18.74 -10.44 -1.76
C ARG A 180 19.38 -10.11 -3.11
N LEU A 181 20.57 -10.60 -3.37
CA LEU A 181 21.17 -10.49 -4.72
C LEU A 181 20.36 -11.28 -5.74
N GLU A 182 19.99 -12.53 -5.43
CA GLU A 182 19.12 -13.35 -6.26
C GLU A 182 17.78 -12.64 -6.52
N GLN A 183 17.11 -12.14 -5.48
CA GLN A 183 15.85 -11.41 -5.61
C GLN A 183 15.98 -10.16 -6.49
N ARG A 184 17.10 -9.42 -6.40
CA ARG A 184 17.38 -8.28 -7.28
C ARG A 184 17.60 -8.69 -8.73
N ILE A 185 18.29 -9.80 -8.96
CA ILE A 185 18.50 -10.36 -10.31
C ILE A 185 17.15 -10.69 -10.96
N ASP A 186 16.30 -11.43 -10.25
CA ASP A 186 14.97 -11.78 -10.73
C ASP A 186 14.14 -10.54 -11.05
N LEU A 187 14.16 -9.54 -10.17
CA LEU A 187 13.44 -8.30 -10.35
C LEU A 187 13.92 -7.49 -11.57
N HIS A 188 15.26 -7.50 -11.86
CA HIS A 188 15.79 -6.90 -13.08
C HIS A 188 15.32 -7.63 -14.33
N LEU A 189 15.24 -8.96 -14.29
CA LEU A 189 14.74 -9.77 -15.40
C LEU A 189 13.25 -9.54 -15.65
N ASP A 190 12.46 -9.41 -14.59
CA ASP A 190 11.03 -9.10 -14.69
C ASP A 190 10.79 -7.69 -15.26
N ALA A 191 11.48 -6.68 -14.74
CA ALA A 191 11.40 -5.31 -15.25
C ALA A 191 11.83 -5.23 -16.72
N ARG A 192 12.91 -5.95 -17.10
CA ARG A 192 13.36 -6.08 -18.49
C ARG A 192 12.27 -6.65 -19.41
N ASN A 193 11.52 -7.67 -18.94
CA ASN A 193 10.42 -8.26 -19.72
C ASN A 193 9.34 -7.23 -20.03
N VAL A 194 8.94 -6.41 -19.03
CA VAL A 194 7.97 -5.33 -19.22
C VAL A 194 8.49 -4.29 -20.21
N LEU A 195 9.73 -3.83 -20.03
CA LEU A 195 10.35 -2.81 -20.88
C LEU A 195 10.48 -3.28 -22.32
N PHE A 196 10.77 -4.58 -22.54
CA PHE A 196 10.81 -5.17 -23.86
C PHE A 196 9.43 -5.09 -24.57
N LEU A 197 8.35 -5.38 -23.85
CA LEU A 197 6.99 -5.26 -24.39
C LEU A 197 6.57 -3.81 -24.64
N LEU A 198 7.12 -2.86 -23.89
CA LEU A 198 6.93 -1.42 -24.11
C LEU A 198 7.81 -0.86 -25.24
N GLY A 199 8.78 -1.65 -25.77
CA GLY A 199 9.72 -1.23 -26.81
C GLY A 199 10.84 -0.32 -26.32
N ASP A 200 11.06 -0.23 -25.02
CA ASP A 200 12.15 0.58 -24.41
C ASP A 200 13.47 -0.20 -24.37
N LEU A 201 14.04 -0.42 -25.54
CA LEU A 201 15.26 -1.21 -25.70
C LEU A 201 16.49 -0.66 -24.93
N PRO A 202 16.71 0.67 -24.82
CA PRO A 202 17.81 1.19 -24.00
C PRO A 202 17.73 0.71 -22.55
N ARG A 203 16.55 0.86 -21.89
CA ARG A 203 16.37 0.42 -20.49
C ARG A 203 16.41 -1.10 -20.35
N VAL A 204 16.01 -1.86 -21.37
CA VAL A 204 16.21 -3.33 -21.41
C VAL A 204 17.69 -3.66 -21.25
N GLY A 205 18.58 -2.97 -22.01
CA GLY A 205 20.03 -3.16 -21.91
C GLY A 205 20.58 -2.83 -20.52
N ASP A 206 20.10 -1.73 -19.90
CA ASP A 206 20.52 -1.33 -18.56
C ASP A 206 20.17 -2.39 -17.50
N HIS A 207 18.94 -2.92 -17.54
CA HIS A 207 18.50 -3.96 -16.60
C HIS A 207 19.29 -5.27 -16.79
N LEU A 208 19.59 -5.67 -18.03
CA LEU A 208 20.42 -6.84 -18.29
C LEU A 208 21.83 -6.69 -17.75
N ALA A 209 22.47 -5.53 -17.98
CA ALA A 209 23.80 -5.26 -17.47
C ALA A 209 23.85 -5.27 -15.93
N GLN A 210 22.81 -4.75 -15.26
CA GLN A 210 22.73 -4.77 -13.82
C GLN A 210 22.52 -6.19 -13.28
N ALA A 211 21.64 -7.00 -13.91
CA ALA A 211 21.44 -8.39 -13.54
C ALA A 211 22.74 -9.22 -13.68
N GLU A 212 23.48 -9.03 -14.78
CA GLU A 212 24.76 -9.68 -15.01
C GLU A 212 25.81 -9.31 -13.95
N ALA A 213 25.93 -8.02 -13.63
CA ALA A 213 26.85 -7.53 -12.59
C ALA A 213 26.54 -8.12 -11.21
N LEU A 214 25.25 -8.22 -10.85
CA LEU A 214 24.81 -8.83 -9.60
C LEU A 214 25.07 -10.33 -9.54
N ALA A 215 24.81 -11.06 -10.64
CA ALA A 215 25.08 -12.48 -10.73
C ALA A 215 26.60 -12.79 -10.60
N TYR A 216 27.45 -11.94 -11.19
CA TYR A 216 28.90 -12.07 -11.00
C TYR A 216 29.33 -11.86 -9.54
N ARG A 217 28.74 -10.87 -8.85
CA ARG A 217 29.01 -10.61 -7.42
C ARG A 217 28.54 -11.76 -6.54
N GLU A 218 27.37 -12.31 -6.81
CA GLU A 218 26.84 -13.48 -6.10
C GLU A 218 27.76 -14.69 -6.24
N ALA A 219 28.17 -15.02 -7.47
CA ALA A 219 29.11 -16.10 -7.75
C ALA A 219 30.44 -15.92 -7.01
N LEU A 220 30.95 -14.69 -6.93
CA LEU A 220 32.17 -14.36 -6.20
C LEU A 220 32.00 -14.55 -4.68
N GLN A 221 30.86 -14.14 -4.11
CA GLN A 221 30.58 -14.34 -2.67
C GLN A 221 30.52 -15.82 -2.31
N VAL A 222 29.87 -16.65 -3.15
CA VAL A 222 29.81 -18.10 -2.96
C VAL A 222 31.21 -18.72 -3.04
N ALA A 223 32.04 -18.31 -4.01
CA ALA A 223 33.39 -18.80 -4.17
C ALA A 223 34.34 -18.43 -3.00
N LEU A 224 34.11 -17.31 -2.34
CA LEU A 224 34.92 -16.86 -1.19
C LEU A 224 34.47 -17.47 0.14
N ALA A 225 33.27 -18.05 0.20
CA ALA A 225 32.72 -18.69 1.40
C ALA A 225 33.13 -20.17 1.55
N HIS A 226 33.80 -20.74 0.53
CA HIS A 226 34.34 -22.10 0.47
C HIS A 226 35.87 -22.11 0.47
#